data_e38e5a0ee43c829d83d427413b99c1a2
#
_entry.id   e38e5a0ee43c829d83d427413b99c1a2
#
_cell.length_a   1.000
_cell.length_b   1.000
_cell.length_c   1.000
_cell.angle_alpha   90.00
_cell.angle_beta   90.00
_cell.angle_gamma   90.00
#
_symmetry.space_group_name_H-M   'P 1'
#
loop_
_entity.id
_entity.type
_entity.pdbx_description
1 polymer ?
#
loop_
_entity_poly.entity_id
_entity_poly.type
_entity_poly.pdbx_seq_one_letter_code
_entity_poly.pdbx_strand_id
1 'polypeptide(L)'
;LTIIGILYERYKKKLERTQMVDDNDLIKKYLLQQSDLANSKKPIIWIHVNFEKNARWWSSFGSRNTYCLNQPYMLLTIKSIIEHCGDSFQIVLIDDETFNKIIPGWTTKVYNLPKPLNDHLRKLALMKLLNLYGGMLIPPSFICKKNLYSLYNRTMLLNDIFVGETVSSSKVSSMATFFPDTRIMASTKNNEVLT
;
A
#
# COMPACT_ATOMS: atom_id res chain seq x y z
N LEU A 1 -25.73 -18.38 31.81
CA LEU A 1 -25.56 -18.09 30.36
C LEU A 1 -24.82 -16.75 30.12
N THR A 2 -25.12 -15.68 30.86
CA THR A 2 -24.51 -14.33 30.68
C THR A 2 -23.01 -14.33 31.01
N ILE A 3 -22.54 -15.05 32.03
CA ILE A 3 -21.12 -15.07 32.40
C ILE A 3 -20.26 -15.76 31.33
N ILE A 4 -20.77 -16.82 30.72
CA ILE A 4 -20.09 -17.53 29.62
C ILE A 4 -19.97 -16.62 28.40
N GLY A 5 -21.01 -15.84 28.10
CA GLY A 5 -20.97 -14.84 26.99
C GLY A 5 -19.89 -13.76 27.20
N ILE A 6 -19.78 -13.23 28.44
CA ILE A 6 -18.79 -12.23 28.79
C ILE A 6 -17.36 -12.80 28.71
N LEU A 7 -17.16 -14.03 29.17
CA LEU A 7 -15.87 -14.71 29.09
C LEU A 7 -15.47 -14.99 27.63
N TYR A 8 -16.44 -15.42 26.80
CA TYR A 8 -16.22 -15.66 25.38
C TYR A 8 -15.85 -14.36 24.64
N GLU A 9 -16.56 -13.26 24.89
CA GLU A 9 -16.22 -11.96 24.30
C GLU A 9 -14.85 -11.45 24.72
N ARG A 10 -14.48 -11.63 25.99
CA ARG A 10 -13.15 -11.26 26.48
C ARG A 10 -12.06 -12.12 25.83
N TYR A 11 -12.30 -13.41 25.69
CA TYR A 11 -11.36 -14.32 25.03
C TYR A 11 -11.21 -13.98 23.55
N LYS A 12 -12.32 -13.74 22.86
CA LYS A 12 -12.33 -13.32 21.45
C LYS A 12 -11.58 -12.01 21.25
N LYS A 13 -11.83 -10.99 22.07
CA LYS A 13 -11.11 -9.71 22.03
C LYS A 13 -9.60 -9.86 22.31
N LYS A 14 -9.24 -10.77 23.20
CA LYS A 14 -7.82 -11.06 23.46
C LYS A 14 -7.15 -11.73 22.27
N LEU A 15 -7.82 -12.69 21.64
CA LEU A 15 -7.34 -13.38 20.44
C LEU A 15 -7.16 -12.41 19.27
N GLU A 16 -8.16 -11.55 19.01
CA GLU A 16 -8.10 -10.52 17.98
C GLU A 16 -6.96 -9.51 18.22
N ARG A 17 -6.72 -9.12 19.48
CA ARG A 17 -5.59 -8.25 19.83
C ARG A 17 -4.24 -8.92 19.59
N THR A 18 -4.10 -10.17 19.93
CA THR A 18 -2.85 -10.94 19.70
C THR A 18 -2.58 -11.09 18.20
N GLN A 19 -3.58 -11.46 17.41
CA GLN A 19 -3.46 -11.52 15.95
C GLN A 19 -3.11 -10.16 15.33
N MET A 20 -3.72 -9.06 15.81
CA MET A 20 -3.39 -7.72 15.34
C MET A 20 -1.96 -7.31 15.67
N VAL A 21 -1.42 -7.71 16.81
CA VAL A 21 -0.02 -7.44 17.18
C VAL A 21 0.92 -8.20 16.26
N ASP A 22 0.67 -9.49 16.02
CA ASP A 22 1.48 -10.31 15.12
C ASP A 22 1.44 -9.78 13.67
N ASP A 23 0.26 -9.38 13.20
CA ASP A 23 0.10 -8.80 11.86
C ASP A 23 0.79 -7.41 11.76
N ASN A 24 0.75 -6.60 12.81
CA ASN A 24 1.47 -5.34 12.85
C ASN A 24 2.99 -5.53 12.82
N ASP A 25 3.50 -6.50 13.54
CA ASP A 25 4.93 -6.80 13.58
C ASP A 25 5.42 -7.40 12.26
N LEU A 26 4.58 -8.20 11.60
CA LEU A 26 4.83 -8.66 10.24
C LEU A 26 4.96 -7.47 9.28
N ILE A 27 4.02 -6.51 9.32
CA ILE A 27 4.04 -5.34 8.46
C ILE A 27 5.24 -4.44 8.76
N LYS A 28 5.58 -4.21 10.03
CA LYS A 28 6.78 -3.46 10.44
C LYS A 28 8.07 -4.04 9.88
N LYS A 29 8.16 -5.35 9.73
CA LYS A 29 9.31 -6.02 9.10
C LYS A 29 9.50 -5.61 7.64
N TYR A 30 8.43 -5.24 6.94
CA TYR A 30 8.47 -4.77 5.56
C TYR A 30 8.51 -3.24 5.44
N LEU A 31 8.36 -2.52 6.57
CA LEU A 31 8.64 -1.08 6.61
C LEU A 31 10.14 -0.88 6.44
N LEU A 32 10.49 -0.32 5.34
CA LEU A 32 11.78 0.16 4.86
C LEU A 32 13.00 -0.09 5.75
N GLN A 33 13.69 -1.16 5.48
CA GLN A 33 15.12 -1.24 5.76
C GLN A 33 15.84 -0.66 4.54
N GLN A 34 16.36 0.55 4.66
CA GLN A 34 16.98 1.32 3.57
C GLN A 34 18.14 0.62 2.85
N SER A 35 18.78 -0.36 3.49
CA SER A 35 19.94 -1.08 2.97
C SER A 35 19.61 -2.06 1.84
N ASP A 36 18.35 -2.53 1.74
CA ASP A 36 18.03 -3.64 0.85
C ASP A 36 17.49 -3.20 -0.53
N LEU A 37 17.10 -1.92 -0.68
CA LEU A 37 16.53 -1.42 -1.94
C LEU A 37 17.54 -1.40 -3.10
N ALA A 38 18.79 -1.08 -2.82
CA ALA A 38 19.84 -0.97 -3.84
C ALA A 38 20.32 -2.33 -4.35
N ASN A 39 20.24 -3.37 -3.52
CA ASN A 39 20.82 -4.69 -3.78
C ASN A 39 19.78 -5.77 -4.13
N SER A 40 18.51 -5.43 -4.16
CA SER A 40 17.48 -6.41 -4.47
C SER A 40 17.53 -6.85 -5.93
N LYS A 41 17.67 -8.16 -6.13
CA LYS A 41 17.51 -8.80 -7.45
C LYS A 41 16.05 -9.00 -7.83
N LYS A 42 15.13 -8.84 -6.87
CA LYS A 42 13.69 -8.99 -7.08
C LYS A 42 13.07 -7.66 -7.47
N PRO A 43 12.05 -7.65 -8.35
CA PRO A 43 11.28 -6.45 -8.63
C PRO A 43 10.56 -5.97 -7.35
N ILE A 44 10.33 -4.68 -7.26
CA ILE A 44 9.77 -4.05 -6.07
C ILE A 44 8.26 -3.88 -6.23
N ILE A 45 7.49 -4.19 -5.17
CA ILE A 45 6.11 -3.74 -5.01
C ILE A 45 6.10 -2.58 -4.02
N TRP A 46 5.66 -1.42 -4.48
CA TRP A 46 5.49 -0.21 -3.70
C TRP A 46 4.06 -0.11 -3.19
N ILE A 47 3.88 0.04 -1.89
CA ILE A 47 2.58 0.24 -1.26
C ILE A 47 2.66 1.53 -0.44
N HIS A 48 1.96 2.57 -0.88
CA HIS A 48 1.88 3.82 -0.16
C HIS A 48 0.74 3.79 0.86
N VAL A 49 1.07 3.98 2.12
CA VAL A 49 0.12 3.99 3.23
C VAL A 49 0.11 5.36 3.88
N ASN A 50 -1.05 5.99 3.91
CA ASN A 50 -1.25 7.21 4.68
C ASN A 50 -1.40 6.84 6.15
N PHE A 51 -0.39 7.12 6.96
CA PHE A 51 -0.50 7.06 8.42
C PHE A 51 -1.24 8.31 8.90
N GLU A 52 -2.52 8.41 8.62
CA GLU A 52 -3.35 9.42 9.25
C GLU A 52 -3.58 9.02 10.71
N LYS A 53 -3.00 9.77 11.62
CA LYS A 53 -3.33 9.67 13.05
C LYS A 53 -4.81 9.98 13.19
N ASN A 54 -5.61 9.01 13.61
CA ASN A 54 -7.00 9.24 13.89
C ASN A 54 -7.12 10.05 15.20
N ALA A 55 -7.07 11.36 15.08
CA ALA A 55 -7.14 12.30 16.20
C ALA A 55 -8.57 12.50 16.74
N ARG A 56 -9.48 11.55 16.58
CA ARG A 56 -10.81 11.64 17.17
C ARG A 56 -10.76 11.28 18.65
N TRP A 57 -10.90 12.29 19.50
CA TRP A 57 -10.93 12.21 20.96
C TRP A 57 -12.18 11.57 21.57
N TRP A 58 -13.12 11.09 20.77
CA TRP A 58 -14.41 10.63 21.23
C TRP A 58 -14.36 9.10 21.41
N SER A 59 -14.45 8.66 22.65
CA SER A 59 -14.50 7.23 23.00
C SER A 59 -15.80 6.52 22.59
N SER A 60 -16.83 7.28 22.22
CA SER A 60 -18.10 6.78 21.68
C SER A 60 -18.06 6.71 20.15
N PHE A 61 -18.82 5.80 19.57
CA PHE A 61 -18.94 5.58 18.12
C PHE A 61 -17.68 5.00 17.44
N GLY A 62 -16.98 4.08 18.09
CA GLY A 62 -15.88 3.35 17.46
C GLY A 62 -14.70 4.23 17.06
N SER A 63 -14.55 5.41 17.66
CA SER A 63 -13.35 6.22 17.52
C SER A 63 -12.14 5.45 18.03
N ARG A 64 -11.15 5.28 17.18
CA ARG A 64 -9.99 4.44 17.46
C ARG A 64 -8.81 5.32 17.87
N ASN A 65 -8.48 5.34 19.15
CA ASN A 65 -7.24 5.89 19.66
C ASN A 65 -6.12 4.87 19.53
N THR A 66 -5.78 4.46 18.31
CA THR A 66 -4.67 3.54 18.09
C THR A 66 -3.70 4.13 17.07
N TYR A 67 -2.41 3.99 17.34
CA TYR A 67 -1.33 4.26 16.38
C TYR A 67 -1.22 3.19 15.30
N CYS A 68 -2.14 2.21 15.28
CA CYS A 68 -2.22 1.19 14.25
C CYS A 68 -2.80 1.76 12.96
N LEU A 69 -2.55 1.10 11.84
CA LEU A 69 -3.21 1.37 10.57
C LEU A 69 -4.71 1.58 10.81
N ASN A 70 -5.23 2.73 10.41
CA ASN A 70 -6.55 3.23 10.79
C ASN A 70 -7.71 2.29 10.44
N GLN A 71 -7.46 1.29 9.62
CA GLN A 71 -8.49 0.41 9.11
C GLN A 71 -7.99 -1.03 9.13
N PRO A 72 -8.60 -1.91 9.94
CA PRO A 72 -8.19 -3.31 10.05
C PRO A 72 -8.13 -4.06 8.73
N TYR A 73 -8.96 -3.68 7.75
CA TYR A 73 -8.95 -4.29 6.43
C TYR A 73 -7.64 -4.02 5.67
N MET A 74 -6.94 -2.89 5.93
CA MET A 74 -5.65 -2.63 5.30
C MET A 74 -4.59 -3.62 5.73
N LEU A 75 -4.63 -4.09 6.98
CA LEU A 75 -3.76 -5.17 7.44
C LEU A 75 -3.99 -6.44 6.63
N LEU A 76 -5.25 -6.81 6.44
CA LEU A 76 -5.62 -8.01 5.67
C LEU A 76 -5.23 -7.90 4.20
N THR A 77 -5.43 -6.75 3.58
CA THR A 77 -5.08 -6.54 2.18
C THR A 77 -3.56 -6.57 1.97
N ILE A 78 -2.79 -5.86 2.80
CA ILE A 78 -1.33 -5.88 2.75
C ILE A 78 -0.79 -7.28 3.03
N LYS A 79 -1.33 -7.99 4.03
CA LYS A 79 -0.99 -9.38 4.32
C LYS A 79 -1.21 -10.28 3.10
N SER A 80 -2.34 -10.13 2.39
CA SER A 80 -2.59 -10.90 1.17
C SER A 80 -1.55 -10.65 0.07
N ILE A 81 -1.04 -9.42 -0.05
CA ILE A 81 0.04 -9.10 -1.00
C ILE A 81 1.34 -9.78 -0.56
N ILE A 82 1.67 -9.73 0.74
CA ILE A 82 2.88 -10.35 1.30
C ILE A 82 2.84 -11.88 1.09
N GLU A 83 1.73 -12.51 1.41
CA GLU A 83 1.58 -13.97 1.32
C GLU A 83 1.70 -14.49 -0.12
N HIS A 84 1.16 -13.75 -1.10
CA HIS A 84 1.14 -14.22 -2.49
C HIS A 84 2.34 -13.75 -3.31
N CYS A 85 2.94 -12.62 -2.97
CA CYS A 85 3.98 -11.98 -3.76
C CYS A 85 5.35 -11.90 -3.08
N GLY A 86 5.45 -12.14 -1.76
CA GLY A 86 6.68 -11.94 -0.98
C GLY A 86 7.87 -12.78 -1.44
N ASP A 87 7.62 -13.96 -2.02
CA ASP A 87 8.70 -14.81 -2.55
C ASP A 87 9.30 -14.27 -3.86
N SER A 88 8.48 -13.60 -4.67
CA SER A 88 8.85 -13.16 -6.03
C SER A 88 9.17 -11.68 -6.11
N PHE A 89 8.69 -10.88 -5.16
CA PHE A 89 8.90 -9.45 -5.10
C PHE A 89 9.50 -9.02 -3.77
N GLN A 90 10.20 -7.91 -3.80
CA GLN A 90 10.49 -7.14 -2.59
C GLN A 90 9.32 -6.20 -2.33
N ILE A 91 8.61 -6.40 -1.21
CA ILE A 91 7.48 -5.56 -0.83
C ILE A 91 7.97 -4.43 0.05
N VAL A 92 7.65 -3.20 -0.34
CA VAL A 92 8.08 -1.98 0.36
C VAL A 92 6.87 -1.12 0.69
N LEU A 93 6.66 -0.93 1.99
CA LEU A 93 5.67 0.00 2.51
C LEU A 93 6.31 1.37 2.68
N ILE A 94 5.68 2.39 2.16
CA ILE A 94 6.14 3.77 2.20
C ILE A 94 5.03 4.71 2.69
N ASP A 95 5.45 5.81 3.28
CA ASP A 95 4.60 6.92 3.68
C ASP A 95 5.11 8.24 3.11
N ASP A 96 4.44 9.34 3.40
CA ASP A 96 4.85 10.67 2.92
C ASP A 96 6.24 11.10 3.44
N GLU A 97 6.66 10.64 4.62
CA GLU A 97 7.97 10.95 5.20
C GLU A 97 9.10 10.17 4.50
N THR A 98 8.76 9.02 3.99
CA THR A 98 9.71 8.14 3.31
C THR A 98 10.21 8.76 2.00
N PHE A 99 9.40 9.57 1.31
CA PHE A 99 9.82 10.22 0.06
C PHE A 99 11.10 11.02 0.20
N ASN A 100 11.26 11.76 1.29
CA ASN A 100 12.46 12.56 1.54
C ASN A 100 13.73 11.70 1.72
N LYS A 101 13.56 10.45 2.10
CA LYS A 101 14.68 9.52 2.37
C LYS A 101 15.13 8.77 1.12
N ILE A 102 14.18 8.48 0.21
CA ILE A 102 14.42 7.58 -0.92
C ILE A 102 14.43 8.28 -2.29
N ILE A 103 13.86 9.49 -2.40
CA ILE A 103 13.91 10.27 -3.65
C ILE A 103 14.99 11.34 -3.51
N PRO A 104 16.09 11.27 -4.28
CA PRO A 104 17.12 12.28 -4.27
C PRO A 104 16.57 13.68 -4.59
N GLY A 105 16.94 14.66 -3.76
CA GLY A 105 16.50 16.06 -3.94
C GLY A 105 15.03 16.34 -3.57
N TRP A 106 14.30 15.39 -3.02
CA TRP A 106 12.94 15.63 -2.55
C TRP A 106 12.95 16.28 -1.17
N THR A 107 12.54 17.55 -1.10
CA THR A 107 12.51 18.33 0.15
C THR A 107 11.10 18.66 0.62
N THR A 108 10.09 18.37 -0.20
CA THR A 108 8.70 18.77 0.05
C THR A 108 8.04 17.86 1.09
N LYS A 109 7.54 18.46 2.16
CA LYS A 109 6.76 17.76 3.20
C LYS A 109 5.29 17.67 2.76
N VAL A 110 4.96 16.60 2.05
CA VAL A 110 3.64 16.41 1.40
C VAL A 110 2.49 16.43 2.41
N TYR A 111 2.71 15.87 3.61
CA TYR A 111 1.69 15.80 4.66
C TYR A 111 1.26 17.16 5.23
N ASN A 112 2.05 18.22 5.03
CA ASN A 112 1.74 19.57 5.49
C ASN A 112 0.89 20.36 4.48
N LEU A 113 0.65 19.81 3.30
CA LEU A 113 -0.02 20.53 2.22
C LEU A 113 -1.52 20.23 2.21
N PRO A 114 -2.35 21.22 1.84
CA PRO A 114 -3.78 21.02 1.71
C PRO A 114 -4.14 20.13 0.51
N LYS A 115 -5.32 19.48 0.57
CA LYS A 115 -5.92 18.84 -0.61
C LYS A 115 -6.39 19.94 -1.59
N PRO A 116 -6.28 19.73 -2.91
CA PRO A 116 -5.82 18.50 -3.61
C PRO A 116 -4.30 18.45 -3.88
N LEU A 117 -3.53 19.47 -3.47
CA LEU A 117 -2.10 19.60 -3.80
C LEU A 117 -1.28 18.42 -3.26
N ASN A 118 -1.56 17.98 -2.03
CA ASN A 118 -0.86 16.82 -1.45
C ASN A 118 -1.10 15.53 -2.27
N ASP A 119 -2.30 15.32 -2.80
CA ASP A 119 -2.61 14.15 -3.62
C ASP A 119 -1.86 14.16 -4.95
N HIS A 120 -1.70 15.34 -5.57
CA HIS A 120 -0.91 15.48 -6.79
C HIS A 120 0.57 15.25 -6.55
N LEU A 121 1.12 15.79 -5.46
CA LEU A 121 2.53 15.61 -5.11
C LEU A 121 2.84 14.17 -4.69
N ARG A 122 1.91 13.48 -4.01
CA ARG A 122 2.05 12.03 -3.77
C ARG A 122 2.15 11.24 -5.06
N LYS A 123 1.26 11.52 -6.02
CA LYS A 123 1.32 10.87 -7.34
C LYS A 123 2.65 11.13 -8.03
N LEU A 124 3.11 12.38 -8.03
CA LEU A 124 4.42 12.74 -8.58
C LEU A 124 5.56 11.99 -7.88
N ALA A 125 5.55 11.92 -6.56
CA ALA A 125 6.56 11.18 -5.80
C ALA A 125 6.56 9.68 -6.16
N LEU A 126 5.38 9.07 -6.24
CA LEU A 126 5.23 7.66 -6.61
C LEU A 126 5.71 7.38 -8.06
N MET A 127 5.42 8.29 -9.00
CA MET A 127 5.95 8.20 -10.36
C MET A 127 7.48 8.33 -10.40
N LYS A 128 8.05 9.26 -9.62
CA LYS A 128 9.50 9.38 -9.48
C LYS A 128 10.14 8.12 -8.88
N LEU A 129 9.49 7.47 -7.92
CA LEU A 129 9.97 6.19 -7.38
C LEU A 129 9.99 5.09 -8.44
N LEU A 130 8.91 4.97 -9.22
CA LEU A 130 8.87 4.02 -10.33
C LEU A 130 9.95 4.30 -11.36
N ASN A 131 10.21 5.58 -11.67
CA ASN A 131 11.29 5.95 -12.60
C ASN A 131 12.67 5.61 -12.04
N LEU A 132 12.94 5.90 -10.78
CA LEU A 132 14.25 5.69 -10.15
C LEU A 132 14.57 4.22 -9.89
N TYR A 133 13.61 3.47 -9.38
CA TYR A 133 13.81 2.11 -8.88
C TYR A 133 13.12 1.04 -9.72
N GLY A 134 12.15 1.43 -10.54
CA GLY A 134 11.27 0.50 -11.22
C GLY A 134 10.30 -0.21 -10.27
N GLY A 135 9.66 -1.25 -10.79
CA GLY A 135 8.77 -2.09 -10.01
C GLY A 135 7.30 -1.83 -10.27
N MET A 136 6.46 -2.18 -9.31
CA MET A 136 5.00 -2.10 -9.41
C MET A 136 4.42 -1.32 -8.23
N LEU A 137 3.57 -0.36 -8.51
CA LEU A 137 2.77 0.37 -7.51
C LEU A 137 1.42 -0.32 -7.36
N ILE A 138 1.03 -0.61 -6.11
CA ILE A 138 -0.25 -1.22 -5.76
C ILE A 138 -0.88 -0.44 -4.60
N PRO A 139 -2.19 -0.10 -4.66
CA PRO A 139 -2.85 0.58 -3.56
C PRO A 139 -3.01 -0.34 -2.35
N PRO A 140 -3.01 0.19 -1.11
CA PRO A 140 -3.15 -0.60 0.10
C PRO A 140 -4.52 -1.30 0.23
N SER A 141 -5.49 -0.92 -0.58
CA SER A 141 -6.82 -1.56 -0.64
C SER A 141 -6.89 -2.77 -1.59
N PHE A 142 -5.79 -3.11 -2.25
CA PHE A 142 -5.74 -4.22 -3.20
C PHE A 142 -5.75 -5.58 -2.48
N ILE A 143 -6.66 -6.48 -2.88
CA ILE A 143 -6.72 -7.85 -2.39
C ILE A 143 -5.99 -8.75 -3.38
N CYS A 144 -4.84 -9.27 -2.97
CA CYS A 144 -4.05 -10.17 -3.79
C CYS A 144 -4.53 -11.62 -3.59
N LYS A 145 -4.90 -12.29 -4.68
CA LYS A 145 -5.34 -13.70 -4.66
C LYS A 145 -4.38 -14.64 -5.39
N LYS A 146 -3.42 -14.10 -6.12
CA LYS A 146 -2.45 -14.85 -6.91
C LYS A 146 -1.15 -14.06 -7.00
N ASN A 147 -0.03 -14.77 -7.20
CA ASN A 147 1.24 -14.12 -7.43
C ASN A 147 1.20 -13.26 -8.72
N LEU A 148 1.62 -12.01 -8.58
CA LEU A 148 1.60 -11.02 -9.67
C LEU A 148 2.84 -11.09 -10.58
N TYR A 149 3.80 -11.95 -10.27
CA TYR A 149 5.07 -12.00 -10.99
C TYR A 149 4.91 -12.36 -12.47
N SER A 150 4.02 -13.28 -12.80
CA SER A 150 3.75 -13.64 -14.19
C SER A 150 3.14 -12.48 -15.00
N LEU A 151 2.25 -11.72 -14.38
CA LEU A 151 1.67 -10.50 -14.97
C LEU A 151 2.76 -9.46 -15.19
N TYR A 152 3.53 -9.15 -14.13
CA TYR A 152 4.62 -8.18 -14.17
C TYR A 152 5.64 -8.52 -15.26
N ASN A 153 6.15 -9.74 -15.28
CA ASN A 153 7.14 -10.18 -16.26
C ASN A 153 6.62 -10.07 -17.70
N ARG A 154 5.41 -10.57 -17.94
CA ARG A 154 4.83 -10.51 -19.28
C ARG A 154 4.65 -9.08 -19.77
N THR A 155 4.20 -8.18 -18.91
CA THR A 155 3.97 -6.78 -19.27
C THR A 155 5.28 -6.02 -19.45
N MET A 156 6.29 -6.25 -18.63
CA MET A 156 7.59 -5.59 -18.73
C MET A 156 8.45 -6.13 -19.89
N LEU A 157 8.20 -7.35 -20.36
CA LEU A 157 8.85 -7.88 -21.57
C LEU A 157 8.28 -7.27 -22.85
N LEU A 158 7.03 -6.87 -22.85
CA LEU A 158 6.34 -6.34 -24.02
C LEU A 158 6.37 -4.79 -24.06
N ASN A 159 6.34 -4.17 -22.90
CA ASN A 159 6.25 -2.71 -22.75
C ASN A 159 7.01 -2.30 -21.51
N ASP A 160 7.64 -1.14 -21.55
CA ASP A 160 8.40 -0.58 -20.43
C ASP A 160 7.52 0.00 -19.33
N ILE A 161 6.24 0.16 -19.58
CA ILE A 161 5.26 0.71 -18.64
C ILE A 161 3.94 -0.04 -18.75
N PHE A 162 3.28 -0.20 -17.61
CA PHE A 162 1.95 -0.77 -17.48
C PHE A 162 1.11 0.11 -16.57
N VAL A 163 -0.13 0.38 -16.98
CA VAL A 163 -1.12 1.09 -16.18
C VAL A 163 -2.37 0.23 -16.07
N GLY A 164 -2.87 0.06 -14.86
CA GLY A 164 -4.11 -0.67 -14.61
C GLY A 164 -5.34 0.11 -15.10
N GLU A 165 -6.43 -0.59 -15.25
CA GLU A 165 -7.72 0.00 -15.56
C GLU A 165 -8.70 -0.25 -14.42
N THR A 166 -9.53 0.74 -14.12
CA THR A 166 -10.60 0.62 -13.14
C THR A 166 -11.93 1.00 -13.74
N VAL A 167 -12.98 0.38 -13.21
CA VAL A 167 -14.36 0.70 -13.56
C VAL A 167 -14.87 1.76 -12.59
N SER A 168 -15.57 2.77 -13.10
CA SER A 168 -16.24 3.75 -12.23
C SER A 168 -17.29 3.04 -11.37
N SER A 169 -17.23 3.24 -10.06
CA SER A 169 -18.14 2.63 -9.09
C SER A 169 -19.61 3.05 -9.25
N SER A 170 -19.87 4.10 -10.04
CA SER A 170 -21.23 4.64 -10.28
C SER A 170 -21.93 4.08 -11.50
N LYS A 171 -21.29 3.19 -12.27
CA LYS A 171 -21.86 2.64 -13.51
C LYS A 171 -22.27 1.18 -13.34
N VAL A 172 -23.43 0.84 -13.94
CA VAL A 172 -23.89 -0.55 -14.05
C VAL A 172 -22.89 -1.33 -14.94
N SER A 173 -22.66 -2.59 -14.63
CA SER A 173 -21.65 -3.42 -15.31
C SER A 173 -21.77 -3.48 -16.83
N SER A 174 -22.99 -3.36 -17.37
CA SER A 174 -23.26 -3.31 -18.81
C SER A 174 -22.83 -2.02 -19.50
N MET A 175 -22.57 -0.96 -18.73
CA MET A 175 -22.12 0.36 -19.21
C MET A 175 -20.72 0.71 -18.70
N ALA A 176 -19.98 -0.29 -18.23
CA ALA A 176 -18.65 -0.08 -17.66
C ALA A 176 -17.68 0.37 -18.74
N THR A 177 -17.16 1.57 -18.60
CA THR A 177 -16.02 2.06 -19.35
C THR A 177 -14.78 1.94 -18.46
N PHE A 178 -13.75 1.26 -18.95
CA PHE A 178 -12.47 1.17 -18.26
C PHE A 178 -11.69 2.45 -18.46
N PHE A 179 -11.11 2.97 -17.38
CA PHE A 179 -10.26 4.14 -17.41
C PHE A 179 -8.89 3.81 -16.83
N PRO A 180 -7.79 4.33 -17.41
CA PRO A 180 -6.46 4.19 -16.83
C PRO A 180 -6.45 4.67 -15.37
N ASP A 181 -5.86 3.86 -14.50
CA ASP A 181 -5.77 4.15 -13.07
C ASP A 181 -4.33 4.05 -12.59
N THR A 182 -3.74 5.19 -12.31
CA THR A 182 -2.35 5.30 -11.83
C THR A 182 -2.12 4.71 -10.44
N ARG A 183 -3.17 4.27 -9.74
CA ARG A 183 -3.02 3.55 -8.47
C ARG A 183 -2.40 2.15 -8.65
N ILE A 184 -2.53 1.57 -9.85
CA ILE A 184 -1.88 0.31 -10.22
C ILE A 184 -1.05 0.60 -11.46
N MET A 185 0.26 0.66 -11.28
CA MET A 185 1.23 0.92 -12.35
C MET A 185 2.45 0.04 -12.16
N ALA A 186 3.11 -0.27 -13.25
CA ALA A 186 4.45 -0.83 -13.21
C ALA A 186 5.32 -0.16 -14.27
N SER A 187 6.60 -0.03 -13.99
CA SER A 187 7.56 0.56 -14.94
C SER A 187 8.95 -0.03 -14.73
N THR A 188 9.71 -0.04 -15.80
CA THR A 188 11.16 -0.23 -15.75
C THR A 188 11.85 1.01 -15.18
N LYS A 189 13.10 0.86 -14.74
CA LYS A 189 13.92 1.99 -14.29
C LYS A 189 14.24 2.89 -15.47
N ASN A 190 14.32 4.21 -15.21
CA ASN A 190 14.68 5.23 -16.18
C ASN A 190 13.77 5.21 -17.42
N ASN A 191 12.48 5.06 -17.19
CA ASN A 191 11.49 5.06 -18.26
C ASN A 191 11.28 6.47 -18.82
N GLU A 192 11.40 6.64 -20.14
CA GLU A 192 11.27 7.94 -20.80
C GLU A 192 9.89 8.57 -20.64
N VAL A 193 8.84 7.75 -20.49
CA VAL A 193 7.46 8.25 -20.30
C VAL A 193 7.26 8.87 -18.92
N LEU A 194 8.09 8.48 -17.92
CA LEU A 194 8.02 8.98 -16.55
C LEU A 194 9.04 10.10 -16.25
N THR A 195 9.83 10.48 -17.21
CA THR A 195 10.80 11.58 -17.10
C THR A 195 10.15 12.89 -17.44
#